data_09ee93ff6b41644f799d82389ce2fa17
#
_entry.id   09ee93ff6b41644f799d82389ce2fa17
#
_cell.length_a   1.000
_cell.length_b   1.000
_cell.length_c   1.000
_cell.angle_alpha   90.00
_cell.angle_beta   90.00
_cell.angle_gamma   90.00
#
_symmetry.space_group_name_H-M   'P 1'
#
loop_
_entity.id
_entity.type
_entity.pdbx_description
1 polymer ?
#
loop_
_entity_poly.entity_id
_entity_poly.type
_entity_poly.pdbx_seq_one_letter_code
_entity_poly.pdbx_strand_id
1 'polypeptide(L)'
;MNISSFIGLIVKLFLLLTPFFILSIFIVTTEDMEKRKRKNLALRVASAVTVISLVIFLFGELIFRYLGITLNAFRIGCGLVLMLSGIDLVRDSGIPKARDLDTGDDPAVVPLALPCTVGPGTIGTLLVLGTEVSSGSERIFDCVAIVIACLGVGLMLYFSNGVANALKSRGVKILSKLTGMYLVALAAQIMADGVIGFLK
;
A
#
# COMPACT_ATOMS: atom_id res chain seq x y z
N MET A 1 4.42 13.49 -19.53
CA MET A 1 4.13 13.58 -18.08
C MET A 1 5.07 14.60 -17.44
N ASN A 2 4.54 15.57 -16.68
CA ASN A 2 5.38 16.60 -16.02
C ASN A 2 6.02 16.00 -14.78
N ILE A 3 7.21 16.50 -14.41
CA ILE A 3 7.95 16.06 -13.20
C ILE A 3 7.08 16.16 -11.94
N SER A 4 6.27 17.20 -11.83
CA SER A 4 5.33 17.38 -10.72
C SER A 4 4.29 16.26 -10.63
N SER A 5 3.73 15.81 -11.75
CA SER A 5 2.76 14.70 -11.80
C SER A 5 3.41 13.37 -11.40
N PHE A 6 4.66 13.15 -11.81
CA PHE A 6 5.42 11.95 -11.46
C PHE A 6 5.70 11.88 -9.95
N ILE A 7 6.16 13.00 -9.36
CA ILE A 7 6.38 13.09 -7.91
C ILE A 7 5.06 12.87 -7.16
N GLY A 8 3.98 13.49 -7.63
CA GLY A 8 2.64 13.31 -7.05
C GLY A 8 2.18 11.84 -7.07
N LEU A 9 2.44 11.12 -8.16
CA LEU A 9 2.15 9.69 -8.26
C LEU A 9 2.96 8.86 -7.25
N ILE A 10 4.27 9.13 -7.12
CA ILE A 10 5.12 8.44 -6.13
C ILE A 10 4.60 8.66 -4.72
N VAL A 11 4.26 9.90 -4.35
CA VAL A 11 3.72 10.22 -3.02
C VAL A 11 2.38 9.53 -2.80
N LYS A 12 1.48 9.55 -3.80
CA LYS A 12 0.20 8.85 -3.76
C LYS A 12 0.39 7.36 -3.50
N LEU A 13 1.27 6.70 -4.27
CA LEU A 13 1.57 5.28 -4.12
C LEU A 13 2.24 4.96 -2.78
N PHE A 14 3.18 5.80 -2.32
CA PHE A 14 3.82 5.64 -1.03
C PHE A 14 2.80 5.68 0.12
N LEU A 15 1.90 6.67 0.12
CA LEU A 15 0.85 6.77 1.15
C LEU A 15 -0.17 5.64 1.06
N LEU A 16 -0.47 5.16 -0.16
CA LEU A 16 -1.35 4.02 -0.40
C LEU A 16 -0.82 2.73 0.23
N LEU A 17 0.50 2.54 0.24
CA LEU A 17 1.17 1.41 0.90
C LEU A 17 1.18 1.52 2.44
N THR A 18 0.51 2.51 3.02
CA THR A 18 0.35 2.72 4.47
C THR A 18 1.65 2.64 5.27
N PRO A 19 2.69 3.43 4.90
CA PRO A 19 4.06 3.26 5.41
C PRO A 19 4.17 3.33 6.93
N PHE A 20 3.42 4.21 7.58
CA PHE A 20 3.49 4.39 9.04
C PHE A 20 2.75 3.29 9.79
N PHE A 21 1.72 2.70 9.19
CA PHE A 21 1.01 1.55 9.75
C PHE A 21 1.89 0.31 9.72
N ILE A 22 2.48 -0.02 8.56
CA ILE A 22 3.39 -1.16 8.46
C ILE A 22 4.63 -0.99 9.33
N LEU A 23 5.15 0.24 9.48
CA LEU A 23 6.25 0.53 10.39
C LEU A 23 5.89 0.15 11.83
N SER A 24 4.68 0.50 12.29
CA SER A 24 4.21 0.15 13.64
C SER A 24 4.16 -1.36 13.85
N ILE A 25 3.59 -2.10 12.89
CA ILE A 25 3.52 -3.57 12.95
C ILE A 25 4.93 -4.16 12.90
N PHE A 26 5.77 -3.69 11.99
CA PHE A 26 7.14 -4.18 11.82
C PHE A 26 7.98 -4.03 13.09
N ILE A 27 7.85 -2.91 13.82
CA ILE A 27 8.55 -2.68 15.09
C ILE A 27 8.12 -3.72 16.13
N VAL A 28 6.80 -3.92 16.27
CA VAL A 28 6.25 -4.90 17.24
C VAL A 28 6.68 -6.32 16.88
N THR A 29 6.57 -6.71 15.60
CA THR A 29 6.93 -8.06 15.13
C THR A 29 8.43 -8.36 15.28
N THR A 30 9.28 -7.32 15.23
CA THR A 30 10.74 -7.48 15.24
C THR A 30 11.39 -7.06 16.55
N GLU A 31 10.62 -6.85 17.63
CA GLU A 31 11.12 -6.35 18.91
C GLU A 31 12.25 -7.22 19.46
N ASP A 32 12.05 -8.56 19.45
CA ASP A 32 13.00 -9.56 19.95
C ASP A 32 14.04 -10.01 18.91
N MET A 33 14.04 -9.42 17.70
CA MET A 33 14.95 -9.83 16.64
C MET A 33 16.30 -9.12 16.70
N GLU A 34 17.38 -9.85 16.40
CA GLU A 34 18.70 -9.28 16.18
C GLU A 34 18.67 -8.26 15.03
N LYS A 35 19.47 -7.19 15.13
CA LYS A 35 19.57 -6.11 14.12
C LYS A 35 19.77 -6.63 12.70
N ARG A 36 20.61 -7.68 12.54
CA ARG A 36 20.89 -8.26 11.20
C ARG A 36 19.67 -8.99 10.63
N LYS A 37 18.97 -9.77 11.44
CA LYS A 37 17.75 -10.49 11.02
C LYS A 37 16.64 -9.51 10.68
N ARG A 38 16.45 -8.45 11.47
CA ARG A 38 15.50 -7.37 11.22
C ARG A 38 15.74 -6.67 9.88
N LYS A 39 17.01 -6.32 9.56
CA LYS A 39 17.35 -5.70 8.27
C LYS A 39 17.08 -6.63 7.09
N ASN A 40 17.41 -7.91 7.22
CA ASN A 40 17.10 -8.91 6.19
C ASN A 40 15.59 -9.05 5.99
N LEU A 41 14.81 -9.05 7.08
CA LEU A 41 13.35 -9.08 6.99
C LEU A 41 12.81 -7.83 6.28
N ALA A 42 13.31 -6.64 6.59
CA ALA A 42 12.92 -5.41 5.90
C ALA A 42 13.17 -5.47 4.37
N LEU A 43 14.32 -5.99 3.95
CA LEU A 43 14.63 -6.18 2.52
C LEU A 43 13.70 -7.20 1.86
N ARG A 44 13.39 -8.29 2.55
CA ARG A 44 12.45 -9.32 2.06
C ARG A 44 11.03 -8.77 1.93
N VAL A 45 10.56 -7.99 2.91
CA VAL A 45 9.26 -7.28 2.82
C VAL A 45 9.27 -6.32 1.64
N ALA A 46 10.30 -5.49 1.49
CA ALA A 46 10.41 -4.55 0.38
C ALA A 46 10.36 -5.25 -0.98
N SER A 47 11.11 -6.36 -1.14
CA SER A 47 11.10 -7.14 -2.39
C SER A 47 9.74 -7.78 -2.65
N ALA A 48 9.11 -8.37 -1.63
CA ALA A 48 7.79 -8.97 -1.76
C ALA A 48 6.73 -7.92 -2.15
N VAL A 49 6.69 -6.78 -1.47
CA VAL A 49 5.77 -5.66 -1.78
C VAL A 49 5.99 -5.17 -3.20
N THR A 50 7.24 -5.01 -3.64
CA THR A 50 7.56 -4.56 -5.00
C THR A 50 7.07 -5.55 -6.05
N VAL A 51 7.39 -6.84 -5.88
CA VAL A 51 6.97 -7.89 -6.84
C VAL A 51 5.46 -7.98 -6.91
N ILE A 52 4.78 -8.04 -5.76
CA ILE A 52 3.32 -8.14 -5.70
C ILE A 52 2.67 -6.92 -6.37
N SER A 53 3.13 -5.70 -6.05
CA SER A 53 2.58 -4.47 -6.61
C SER A 53 2.77 -4.39 -8.12
N LEU A 54 3.94 -4.77 -8.64
CA LEU A 54 4.21 -4.81 -10.09
C LEU A 54 3.36 -5.87 -10.80
N VAL A 55 3.23 -7.06 -10.23
CA VAL A 55 2.39 -8.12 -10.80
C VAL A 55 0.94 -7.65 -10.89
N ILE A 56 0.39 -7.09 -9.82
CA ILE A 56 -0.98 -6.58 -9.78
C ILE A 56 -1.18 -5.47 -10.83
N PHE A 57 -0.25 -4.52 -10.90
CA PHE A 57 -0.31 -3.42 -11.86
C PHE A 57 -0.25 -3.91 -13.32
N LEU A 58 0.67 -4.81 -13.64
CA LEU A 58 0.89 -5.30 -15.00
C LEU A 58 -0.22 -6.21 -15.50
N PHE A 59 -0.82 -7.00 -14.61
CA PHE A 59 -1.88 -7.95 -14.96
C PHE A 59 -3.29 -7.43 -14.69
N GLY A 60 -3.44 -6.18 -14.23
CA GLY A 60 -4.73 -5.59 -13.88
C GLY A 60 -5.77 -5.66 -15.00
N GLU A 61 -5.40 -5.26 -16.22
CA GLU A 61 -6.28 -5.30 -17.40
C GLU A 61 -6.74 -6.73 -17.72
N LEU A 62 -5.84 -7.69 -17.63
CA LEU A 62 -6.12 -9.10 -17.88
C LEU A 62 -7.15 -9.66 -16.88
N ILE A 63 -6.99 -9.31 -15.59
CA ILE A 63 -7.90 -9.72 -14.52
C ILE A 63 -9.32 -9.22 -14.80
N PHE A 64 -9.51 -7.94 -15.16
CA PHE A 64 -10.82 -7.38 -15.47
C PHE A 64 -11.46 -8.08 -16.67
N ARG A 65 -10.67 -8.34 -17.71
CA ARG A 65 -11.14 -9.02 -18.93
C ARG A 65 -11.66 -10.42 -18.67
N TYR A 66 -10.96 -11.19 -17.80
CA TYR A 66 -11.38 -12.57 -17.46
C TYR A 66 -12.54 -12.62 -16.47
N LEU A 67 -12.61 -11.69 -15.52
CA LEU A 67 -13.68 -11.66 -14.52
C LEU A 67 -14.99 -11.08 -15.04
N GLY A 68 -14.99 -10.42 -16.20
CA GLY A 68 -16.19 -9.78 -16.76
C GLY A 68 -16.72 -8.62 -15.91
N ILE A 69 -15.89 -8.06 -15.01
CA ILE A 69 -16.25 -6.95 -14.14
C ILE A 69 -15.87 -5.64 -14.82
N THR A 70 -16.79 -4.68 -14.86
CA THR A 70 -16.48 -3.35 -15.41
C THR A 70 -15.56 -2.57 -14.48
N LEU A 71 -14.67 -1.75 -15.06
CA LEU A 71 -13.77 -0.88 -14.29
C LEU A 71 -14.54 0.03 -13.33
N ASN A 72 -15.71 0.54 -13.75
CA ASN A 72 -16.54 1.43 -12.92
C ASN A 72 -17.11 0.70 -11.69
N ALA A 73 -17.63 -0.53 -11.86
CA ALA A 73 -18.09 -1.35 -10.74
C ALA A 73 -16.94 -1.62 -9.76
N PHE A 74 -15.76 -1.95 -10.31
CA PHE A 74 -14.59 -2.26 -9.51
C PHE A 74 -14.09 -1.04 -8.73
N ARG A 75 -14.10 0.17 -9.33
CA ARG A 75 -13.75 1.42 -8.64
C ARG A 75 -14.62 1.65 -7.41
N ILE A 76 -15.92 1.40 -7.50
CA ILE A 76 -16.84 1.55 -6.37
C ILE A 76 -16.49 0.55 -5.27
N GLY A 77 -16.35 -0.74 -5.61
CA GLY A 77 -16.02 -1.79 -4.63
C GLY A 77 -14.65 -1.58 -3.98
N CYS A 78 -13.63 -1.27 -4.79
CA CYS A 78 -12.28 -0.97 -4.32
C CYS A 78 -12.27 0.27 -3.40
N GLY A 79 -12.96 1.34 -3.80
CA GLY A 79 -13.07 2.55 -2.99
C GLY A 79 -13.73 2.28 -1.64
N LEU A 80 -14.77 1.44 -1.60
CA LEU A 80 -15.42 1.04 -0.35
C LEU A 80 -14.42 0.31 0.59
N VAL A 81 -13.68 -0.66 0.09
CA VAL A 81 -12.68 -1.41 0.87
C VAL A 81 -11.54 -0.49 1.34
N LEU A 82 -11.09 0.42 0.47
CA LEU A 82 -10.06 1.41 0.82
C LEU A 82 -10.56 2.38 1.89
N MET A 83 -11.83 2.78 1.84
CA MET A 83 -12.48 3.64 2.85
C MET A 83 -12.50 2.94 4.21
N LEU A 84 -12.92 1.68 4.26
CA LEU A 84 -12.91 0.89 5.50
C LEU A 84 -11.49 0.80 6.08
N SER A 85 -10.50 0.48 5.25
CA SER A 85 -9.09 0.42 5.66
C SER A 85 -8.59 1.76 6.22
N GLY A 86 -8.95 2.88 5.58
CA GLY A 86 -8.62 4.22 6.06
C GLY A 86 -9.28 4.55 7.41
N ILE A 87 -10.55 4.17 7.60
CA ILE A 87 -11.27 4.34 8.86
C ILE A 87 -10.61 3.52 9.98
N ASP A 88 -10.20 2.30 9.70
CA ASP A 88 -9.51 1.43 10.67
C ASP A 88 -8.19 2.04 11.14
N LEU A 89 -7.41 2.63 10.23
CA LEU A 89 -6.19 3.37 10.58
C LEU A 89 -6.48 4.58 11.48
N VAL A 90 -7.54 5.32 11.23
CA VAL A 90 -7.94 6.48 12.06
C VAL A 90 -8.38 6.04 13.45
N ARG A 91 -9.13 4.92 13.54
CA ARG A 91 -9.66 4.39 14.79
C ARG A 91 -8.63 3.66 15.65
N ASP A 92 -7.42 3.41 15.14
CA ASP A 92 -6.39 2.61 15.81
C ASP A 92 -6.83 1.13 16.03
N SER A 93 -7.84 0.67 15.26
CA SER A 93 -8.48 -0.64 15.43
C SER A 93 -7.71 -1.78 14.75
N GLY A 94 -6.72 -1.46 13.94
CA GLY A 94 -6.11 -2.39 13.00
C GLY A 94 -4.69 -2.85 13.34
N ILE A 95 -4.15 -2.56 14.54
CA ILE A 95 -2.81 -3.09 14.91
C ILE A 95 -3.02 -4.51 15.45
N PRO A 96 -2.71 -5.56 14.66
CA PRO A 96 -2.76 -6.93 15.15
C PRO A 96 -1.81 -7.06 16.34
N LYS A 97 -2.22 -7.75 17.40
CA LYS A 97 -1.30 -8.12 18.47
C LYS A 97 -0.25 -9.09 17.90
N ALA A 98 0.99 -9.00 18.37
CA ALA A 98 2.08 -9.86 17.90
C ALA A 98 1.73 -11.37 17.92
N ARG A 99 0.83 -11.80 18.82
CA ARG A 99 0.30 -13.18 18.86
C ARG A 99 -0.61 -13.57 17.71
N ASP A 100 -1.27 -12.61 17.09
CA ASP A 100 -2.21 -12.87 15.97
C ASP A 100 -1.47 -12.99 14.62
N LEU A 101 -0.16 -12.77 14.63
CA LEU A 101 0.71 -12.76 13.44
C LEU A 101 1.49 -14.07 13.26
N ASP A 102 1.37 -15.03 14.19
CA ASP A 102 2.06 -16.33 14.13
C ASP A 102 1.24 -17.32 13.27
N THR A 103 1.35 -17.16 11.95
CA THR A 103 0.65 -18.01 10.97
C THR A 103 1.50 -19.20 10.50
N GLY A 104 2.73 -19.37 11.03
CA GLY A 104 3.66 -20.41 10.57
C GLY A 104 4.29 -20.12 9.19
N ASP A 105 3.84 -19.07 8.50
CA ASP A 105 4.35 -18.64 7.19
C ASP A 105 5.55 -17.70 7.34
N ASP A 106 6.20 -17.41 6.21
CA ASP A 106 7.26 -16.42 6.16
C ASP A 106 6.73 -15.02 6.52
N PRO A 107 7.15 -14.43 7.65
CA PRO A 107 6.63 -13.14 8.11
C PRO A 107 6.87 -11.99 7.13
N ALA A 108 7.78 -12.14 6.16
CA ALA A 108 8.01 -11.14 5.12
C ALA A 108 6.85 -11.06 4.12
N VAL A 109 6.22 -12.19 3.82
CA VAL A 109 5.11 -12.26 2.86
C VAL A 109 3.79 -12.13 3.59
N VAL A 110 3.56 -12.94 4.62
CA VAL A 110 2.35 -12.94 5.44
C VAL A 110 2.77 -12.74 6.91
N PRO A 111 2.27 -11.73 7.59
CA PRO A 111 1.30 -10.72 7.16
C PRO A 111 1.90 -9.42 6.62
N LEU A 112 3.23 -9.23 6.64
CA LEU A 112 3.85 -7.92 6.43
C LEU A 112 3.64 -7.37 5.01
N ALA A 113 3.88 -8.16 3.96
CA ALA A 113 3.62 -7.70 2.60
C ALA A 113 2.12 -7.80 2.26
N LEU A 114 1.48 -8.93 2.56
CA LEU A 114 0.04 -9.17 2.40
C LEU A 114 -0.55 -9.60 3.75
N PRO A 115 -1.66 -9.03 4.22
CA PRO A 115 -2.40 -7.90 3.68
C PRO A 115 -1.97 -6.52 4.21
N CYS A 116 -0.93 -6.45 5.10
CA CYS A 116 -0.65 -5.22 5.85
C CYS A 116 -0.15 -4.06 4.99
N THR A 117 0.72 -4.32 4.00
CA THR A 117 1.25 -3.28 3.10
C THR A 117 0.45 -3.22 1.81
N VAL A 118 0.28 -4.37 1.13
CA VAL A 118 -0.53 -4.47 -0.09
C VAL A 118 -1.89 -5.04 0.30
N GLY A 119 -2.72 -4.21 0.90
CA GLY A 119 -4.08 -4.56 1.30
C GLY A 119 -5.07 -4.52 0.12
N PRO A 120 -6.33 -4.96 0.34
CA PRO A 120 -7.34 -5.01 -0.71
C PRO A 120 -7.57 -3.69 -1.43
N GLY A 121 -7.52 -2.55 -0.70
CA GLY A 121 -7.63 -1.22 -1.29
C GLY A 121 -6.43 -0.85 -2.17
N THR A 122 -5.21 -1.23 -1.76
CA THR A 122 -3.99 -1.05 -2.56
C THR A 122 -4.05 -1.89 -3.83
N ILE A 123 -4.44 -3.17 -3.70
CA ILE A 123 -4.64 -4.07 -4.84
C ILE A 123 -5.60 -3.45 -5.84
N GLY A 124 -6.77 -3.00 -5.37
CA GLY A 124 -7.76 -2.39 -6.22
C GLY A 124 -7.28 -1.13 -6.92
N THR A 125 -6.57 -0.25 -6.21
CA THR A 125 -6.03 0.98 -6.82
C THR A 125 -4.96 0.68 -7.86
N LEU A 126 -4.08 -0.29 -7.61
CA LEU A 126 -3.06 -0.72 -8.58
C LEU A 126 -3.67 -1.36 -9.82
N LEU A 127 -4.73 -2.16 -9.65
CA LEU A 127 -5.50 -2.73 -10.77
C LEU A 127 -6.11 -1.61 -11.64
N VAL A 128 -6.78 -0.63 -11.02
CA VAL A 128 -7.35 0.52 -11.73
C VAL A 128 -6.26 1.29 -12.46
N LEU A 129 -5.15 1.60 -11.79
CA LEU A 129 -4.01 2.31 -12.40
C LEU A 129 -3.49 1.56 -13.62
N GLY A 130 -3.35 0.23 -13.54
CA GLY A 130 -2.89 -0.61 -14.65
C GLY A 130 -3.82 -0.60 -15.87
N THR A 131 -5.12 -0.35 -15.69
CA THR A 131 -6.10 -0.26 -16.79
C THR A 131 -6.20 1.12 -17.42
N GLU A 132 -5.80 2.19 -16.71
CA GLU A 132 -5.86 3.57 -17.19
C GLU A 132 -4.68 3.95 -18.10
N VAL A 133 -3.63 3.16 -18.10
CA VAL A 133 -2.41 3.40 -18.89
C VAL A 133 -2.67 3.19 -20.38
N SER A 134 -2.56 4.25 -21.15
CA SER A 134 -2.85 4.23 -22.61
C SER A 134 -1.61 4.00 -23.49
N SER A 135 -0.41 4.24 -22.98
CA SER A 135 0.84 4.12 -23.75
C SER A 135 1.92 3.30 -23.03
N GLY A 136 2.78 2.63 -23.81
CA GLY A 136 3.88 1.85 -23.26
C GLY A 136 4.88 2.70 -22.45
N SER A 137 5.07 3.96 -22.81
CA SER A 137 5.93 4.89 -22.07
C SER A 137 5.34 5.23 -20.71
N GLU A 138 4.03 5.50 -20.61
CA GLU A 138 3.35 5.73 -19.33
C GLU A 138 3.46 4.51 -18.41
N ARG A 139 3.29 3.31 -18.96
CA ARG A 139 3.43 2.06 -18.22
C ARG A 139 4.80 1.92 -17.57
N ILE A 140 5.88 2.30 -18.28
CA ILE A 140 7.23 2.28 -17.73
C ILE A 140 7.37 3.31 -16.60
N PHE A 141 6.85 4.53 -16.78
CA PHE A 141 6.90 5.56 -15.74
C PHE A 141 6.14 5.11 -14.48
N ASP A 142 4.98 4.50 -14.63
CA ASP A 142 4.19 4.01 -13.50
C ASP A 142 4.89 2.84 -12.79
N CYS A 143 5.51 1.91 -13.53
CA CYS A 143 6.36 0.86 -12.95
C CYS A 143 7.51 1.47 -12.13
N VAL A 144 8.20 2.47 -12.65
CA VAL A 144 9.29 3.15 -11.94
C VAL A 144 8.76 3.85 -10.68
N ALA A 145 7.61 4.53 -10.76
CA ALA A 145 6.97 5.16 -9.61
C ALA A 145 6.60 4.14 -8.52
N ILE A 146 6.04 2.98 -8.89
CA ILE A 146 5.73 1.87 -7.97
C ILE A 146 7.01 1.39 -7.28
N VAL A 147 8.08 1.13 -8.06
CA VAL A 147 9.36 0.67 -7.50
C VAL A 147 9.93 1.69 -6.52
N ILE A 148 9.92 2.99 -6.86
CA ILE A 148 10.41 4.05 -5.98
C ILE A 148 9.59 4.13 -4.68
N ALA A 149 8.26 4.05 -4.79
CA ALA A 149 7.37 4.06 -3.62
C ALA A 149 7.64 2.85 -2.70
N CYS A 150 7.75 1.64 -3.27
CA CYS A 150 8.08 0.42 -2.53
C CYS A 150 9.47 0.48 -1.87
N LEU A 151 10.47 1.02 -2.59
CA LEU A 151 11.80 1.25 -2.02
C LEU A 151 11.75 2.25 -0.87
N GLY A 152 10.94 3.29 -0.97
CA GLY A 152 10.71 4.25 0.12
C GLY A 152 10.19 3.55 1.39
N VAL A 153 9.19 2.67 1.25
CA VAL A 153 8.69 1.84 2.37
C VAL A 153 9.80 0.91 2.88
N GLY A 154 10.50 0.23 1.99
CA GLY A 154 11.61 -0.66 2.34
C GLY A 154 12.72 0.03 3.12
N LEU A 155 13.15 1.23 2.69
CA LEU A 155 14.14 2.04 3.39
C LEU A 155 13.64 2.46 4.77
N MET A 156 12.37 2.85 4.88
CA MET A 156 11.77 3.20 6.16
C MET A 156 11.77 2.01 7.13
N LEU A 157 11.46 0.80 6.67
CA LEU A 157 11.53 -0.42 7.48
C LEU A 157 12.97 -0.80 7.83
N TYR A 158 13.92 -0.65 6.88
CA TYR A 158 15.32 -0.93 7.11
C TYR A 158 15.93 -0.05 8.21
N PHE A 159 15.53 1.23 8.25
CA PHE A 159 15.92 2.19 9.28
C PHE A 159 14.87 2.33 10.40
N SER A 160 14.00 1.33 10.59
CA SER A 160 12.85 1.37 11.50
C SER A 160 13.18 1.88 12.90
N ASN A 161 14.30 1.48 13.50
CA ASN A 161 14.73 1.97 14.82
C ASN A 161 15.04 3.47 14.82
N GLY A 162 15.72 3.97 13.78
CA GLY A 162 16.02 5.39 13.63
C GLY A 162 14.75 6.21 13.45
N VAL A 163 13.86 5.74 12.58
CA VAL A 163 12.56 6.38 12.31
C VAL A 163 11.67 6.38 13.55
N ALA A 164 11.59 5.23 14.24
CA ALA A 164 10.81 5.11 15.48
C ALA A 164 11.33 6.01 16.60
N ASN A 165 12.65 6.12 16.76
CA ASN A 165 13.26 6.99 17.74
C ASN A 165 13.07 8.48 17.41
N ALA A 166 13.18 8.86 16.14
CA ALA A 166 12.97 10.23 15.66
C ALA A 166 11.52 10.69 15.82
N LEU A 167 10.56 9.83 15.44
CA LEU A 167 9.13 10.15 15.48
C LEU A 167 8.50 9.92 16.86
N LYS A 168 9.13 9.10 17.70
CA LYS A 168 8.55 8.53 18.94
C LYS A 168 7.25 7.77 18.62
N SER A 169 6.80 6.92 19.50
CA SER A 169 5.57 6.12 19.33
C SER A 169 4.33 7.00 19.01
N ARG A 170 4.26 8.19 19.63
CA ARG A 170 3.16 9.14 19.42
C ARG A 170 3.16 9.73 17.99
N GLY A 171 4.33 10.05 17.44
CA GLY A 171 4.48 10.58 16.07
C GLY A 171 4.08 9.57 15.01
N VAL A 172 4.51 8.31 15.16
CA VAL A 172 4.13 7.21 14.25
C VAL A 172 2.61 7.04 14.23
N LYS A 173 1.94 7.06 15.39
CA LYS A 173 0.47 6.98 15.49
C LYS A 173 -0.24 8.15 14.81
N ILE A 174 0.25 9.38 15.00
CA ILE A 174 -0.32 10.57 14.34
C ILE A 174 -0.21 10.45 12.83
N LEU A 175 0.97 10.07 12.31
CA LEU A 175 1.18 9.90 10.87
C LEU A 175 0.33 8.76 10.28
N SER A 176 0.16 7.65 11.01
CA SER A 176 -0.77 6.58 10.60
C SER A 176 -2.20 7.09 10.47
N LYS A 177 -2.68 7.90 11.42
CA LYS A 177 -4.02 8.49 11.36
C LYS A 177 -4.18 9.47 10.22
N LEU A 178 -3.18 10.32 9.96
CA LEU A 178 -3.18 11.23 8.81
C LEU A 178 -3.20 10.45 7.49
N THR A 179 -2.43 9.36 7.39
CA THR A 179 -2.49 8.46 6.24
C THR A 179 -3.88 7.84 6.10
N GLY A 180 -4.51 7.40 7.19
CA GLY A 180 -5.89 6.90 7.17
C GLY A 180 -6.88 7.94 6.63
N MET A 181 -6.80 9.20 7.08
CA MET A 181 -7.65 10.29 6.55
C MET A 181 -7.41 10.52 5.05
N TYR A 182 -6.15 10.49 4.60
CA TYR A 182 -5.82 10.58 3.17
C TYR A 182 -6.45 9.43 2.38
N LEU A 183 -6.37 8.19 2.89
CA LEU A 183 -6.97 7.02 2.23
C LEU A 183 -8.49 7.12 2.12
N VAL A 184 -9.18 7.63 3.15
CA VAL A 184 -10.62 7.89 3.11
C VAL A 184 -10.98 8.89 2.03
N ALA A 185 -10.21 9.99 1.91
CA ALA A 185 -10.44 10.99 0.86
C ALA A 185 -10.18 10.41 -0.54
N LEU A 186 -9.09 9.65 -0.71
CA LEU A 186 -8.78 8.96 -1.97
C LEU A 186 -9.87 7.95 -2.34
N ALA A 187 -10.36 7.19 -1.36
CA ALA A 187 -11.43 6.22 -1.54
C ALA A 187 -12.72 6.89 -2.05
N ALA A 188 -13.11 8.01 -1.43
CA ALA A 188 -14.27 8.78 -1.85
C ALA A 188 -14.13 9.26 -3.31
N GLN A 189 -12.95 9.72 -3.71
CA GLN A 189 -12.68 10.12 -5.09
C GLN A 189 -12.80 8.95 -6.06
N ILE A 190 -12.19 7.80 -5.77
CA ILE A 190 -12.26 6.60 -6.62
C ILE A 190 -13.72 6.13 -6.78
N MET A 191 -14.51 6.16 -5.69
CA MET A 191 -15.93 5.80 -5.76
C MET A 191 -16.73 6.78 -6.61
N ALA A 192 -16.49 8.08 -6.46
CA ALA A 192 -17.17 9.12 -7.25
C ALA A 192 -16.87 8.95 -8.75
N ASP A 193 -15.59 8.69 -9.10
CA ASP A 193 -15.18 8.44 -10.50
C ASP A 193 -15.88 7.19 -11.06
N GLY A 194 -16.04 6.13 -10.24
CA GLY A 194 -16.79 4.94 -10.62
C GLY A 194 -18.26 5.21 -10.89
N VAL A 195 -18.93 5.97 -10.02
CA VAL A 195 -20.35 6.35 -10.18
C VAL A 195 -20.54 7.23 -11.42
N ILE A 196 -19.71 8.25 -11.60
CA ILE A 196 -19.75 9.14 -12.77
C ILE A 196 -19.53 8.34 -14.05
N GLY A 197 -18.65 7.34 -14.05
CA GLY A 197 -18.37 6.47 -15.18
C GLY A 197 -19.55 5.54 -15.56
N PHE A 198 -20.49 5.26 -14.65
CA PHE A 198 -21.73 4.55 -14.95
C PHE A 198 -22.81 5.45 -15.54
N LEU A 199 -22.76 6.75 -15.27
CA LEU A 199 -23.77 7.72 -15.73
C LEU A 199 -23.49 8.27 -17.15
N LYS A 200 -22.29 8.01 -17.67
CA LYS A 200 -21.89 8.38 -19.04
C LYS A 200 -22.04 7.21 -20.00
#